data_cc827d14590c7b4e05931daf3b5712fa
#
_entry.id   cc827d14590c7b4e05931daf3b5712fa
#
_cell.length_a   1.000
_cell.length_b   1.000
_cell.length_c   1.000
_cell.angle_alpha   90.00
_cell.angle_beta   90.00
_cell.angle_gamma   90.00
#
_symmetry.space_group_name_H-M   'P 1'
#
loop_
_entity.id
_entity.type
_entity.pdbx_description
1 polymer ?
#
loop_
_entity_poly.entity_id
_entity_poly.type
_entity_poly.pdbx_seq_one_letter_code
_entity_poly.pdbx_strand_id
1 'polypeptide(L)'
;MFERFTEKARRVVFFARYEASQYGSPEIDSEHLLLGLIREHKALYRWLPRTDFQTIRQRVDEHLPKHPSIPTTVDLPLSDGAKRVLKYAADEAEQLEHRHIGTEHLFLGLIDEEDCFAAQLLREGGADPTSIRSQLADSSEKQSMPGIYESFRTRRFGSISRGAIEIHGVRRSAERVRDAVQRCHMYSWHWDKRAWTNVDIVVARKTGKVSFDLRLAEDSENFELVKGGWKKDHCLICRWELFESQNDADHGTGYTNGHDWMCAECYAKFWEHPDFFSSSYSDIT
;
A
#
# COMPACT_ATOMS: atom_id res chain seq x y z
N MET A 1 22.02 -2.06 8.20
CA MET A 1 21.04 -1.33 9.02
C MET A 1 19.71 -2.10 9.17
N PHE A 2 19.19 -2.74 8.13
CA PHE A 2 17.87 -3.40 8.17
C PHE A 2 17.92 -4.93 8.33
N GLU A 3 19.01 -5.52 8.80
CA GLU A 3 19.18 -6.97 8.94
C GLU A 3 18.21 -7.58 9.97
N ARG A 4 17.96 -6.87 11.05
CA ARG A 4 17.01 -7.29 12.11
C ARG A 4 15.54 -7.00 11.76
N PHE A 5 15.25 -6.23 10.69
CA PHE A 5 13.89 -5.87 10.31
C PHE A 5 13.18 -7.05 9.66
N THR A 6 11.94 -7.29 10.07
CA THR A 6 11.06 -8.23 9.36
C THR A 6 10.82 -7.76 7.93
N GLU A 7 10.39 -8.65 7.05
CA GLU A 7 10.05 -8.28 5.67
C GLU A 7 8.97 -7.18 5.63
N LYS A 8 7.95 -7.26 6.51
CA LYS A 8 6.91 -6.22 6.63
C LYS A 8 7.50 -4.88 7.05
N ALA A 9 8.38 -4.86 8.04
CA ALA A 9 9.01 -3.63 8.50
C ALA A 9 9.91 -3.00 7.41
N ARG A 10 10.61 -3.81 6.61
CA ARG A 10 11.35 -3.31 5.43
C ARG A 10 10.43 -2.71 4.37
N ARG A 11 9.25 -3.31 4.14
CA ARG A 11 8.25 -2.75 3.23
C ARG A 11 7.67 -1.43 3.73
N VAL A 12 7.53 -1.23 5.04
CA VAL A 12 7.17 0.08 5.60
C VAL A 12 8.16 1.16 5.15
N VAL A 13 9.46 0.90 5.28
CA VAL A 13 10.50 1.86 4.85
C VAL A 13 10.46 2.09 3.34
N PHE A 14 10.24 1.03 2.56
CA PHE A 14 10.05 1.15 1.12
C PHE A 14 8.84 2.03 0.76
N PHE A 15 7.70 1.81 1.42
CA PHE A 15 6.51 2.63 1.19
C PHE A 15 6.69 4.07 1.69
N ALA A 16 7.40 4.27 2.80
CA ALA A 16 7.74 5.62 3.26
C ALA A 16 8.54 6.41 2.23
N ARG A 17 9.51 5.75 1.57
CA ARG A 17 10.25 6.35 0.45
C ARG A 17 9.35 6.69 -0.73
N TYR A 18 8.43 5.78 -1.08
CA TYR A 18 7.45 6.02 -2.12
C TYR A 18 6.58 7.23 -1.79
N GLU A 19 6.03 7.30 -0.58
CA GLU A 19 5.22 8.44 -0.13
C GLU A 19 6.05 9.74 -0.19
N ALA A 20 7.26 9.77 0.34
CA ALA A 20 8.15 10.93 0.24
C ALA A 20 8.37 11.39 -1.20
N SER A 21 8.55 10.45 -2.13
CA SER A 21 8.68 10.76 -3.56
C SER A 21 7.41 11.38 -4.15
N GLN A 22 6.21 10.93 -3.72
CA GLN A 22 4.93 11.50 -4.19
C GLN A 22 4.69 12.91 -3.66
N TYR A 23 5.10 13.21 -2.42
CA TYR A 23 5.02 14.56 -1.87
C TYR A 23 6.13 15.49 -2.41
N GLY A 24 7.09 14.95 -3.16
CA GLY A 24 8.27 15.72 -3.61
C GLY A 24 9.18 16.12 -2.46
N SER A 25 9.17 15.37 -1.36
CA SER A 25 10.00 15.63 -0.20
C SER A 25 11.46 15.26 -0.49
N PRO A 26 12.43 16.09 -0.10
CA PRO A 26 13.85 15.81 -0.31
C PRO A 26 14.38 14.70 0.60
N GLU A 27 13.63 14.32 1.63
CA GLU A 27 13.99 13.27 2.60
C GLU A 27 12.77 12.50 3.08
N ILE A 28 13.00 11.32 3.64
CA ILE A 28 11.97 10.47 4.24
C ILE A 28 11.83 10.89 5.70
N ASP A 29 10.68 11.48 6.07
CA ASP A 29 10.39 11.91 7.43
C ASP A 29 9.44 10.95 8.16
N SER A 30 9.14 11.23 9.44
CA SER A 30 8.26 10.46 10.32
C SER A 30 6.85 10.29 9.76
N GLU A 31 6.30 11.31 9.10
CA GLU A 31 4.99 11.27 8.44
C GLU A 31 4.98 10.25 7.28
N HIS A 32 6.06 10.19 6.52
CA HIS A 32 6.19 9.20 5.45
C HIS A 32 6.32 7.78 6.02
N LEU A 33 7.01 7.61 7.17
CA LEU A 33 7.06 6.33 7.88
C LEU A 33 5.67 5.93 8.40
N LEU A 34 4.89 6.87 8.93
CA LEU A 34 3.51 6.63 9.34
C LEU A 34 2.66 6.18 8.16
N LEU A 35 2.71 6.86 7.02
CA LEU A 35 1.98 6.48 5.81
C LEU A 35 2.41 5.09 5.30
N GLY A 36 3.71 4.81 5.31
CA GLY A 36 4.23 3.49 4.95
C GLY A 36 3.75 2.40 5.89
N LEU A 37 3.68 2.68 7.18
CA LEU A 37 3.22 1.76 8.22
C LEU A 37 1.72 1.43 8.06
N ILE A 38 0.91 2.46 7.87
CA ILE A 38 -0.51 2.34 7.60
C ILE A 38 -0.75 1.48 6.34
N ARG A 39 0.05 1.69 5.31
CA ARG A 39 -0.05 0.96 4.05
C ARG A 39 0.28 -0.53 4.20
N GLU A 40 1.29 -0.86 4.98
CA GLU A 40 1.73 -2.25 5.15
C GLU A 40 0.86 -3.03 6.14
N HIS A 41 0.41 -2.40 7.23
CA HIS A 41 -0.14 -3.16 8.34
C HIS A 41 -1.48 -2.63 8.87
N LYS A 42 -2.56 -3.01 8.20
CA LYS A 42 -3.93 -2.64 8.62
C LYS A 42 -4.33 -3.13 10.02
N ALA A 43 -3.71 -4.20 10.54
CA ALA A 43 -4.03 -4.71 11.88
C ALA A 43 -3.68 -3.73 13.01
N LEU A 44 -2.93 -2.67 12.72
CA LEU A 44 -2.65 -1.58 13.67
C LEU A 44 -3.90 -0.75 14.04
N TYR A 45 -5.01 -0.89 13.30
CA TYR A 45 -6.30 -0.30 13.65
C TYR A 45 -6.73 -0.54 15.09
N ARG A 46 -6.45 -1.73 15.61
CA ARG A 46 -6.82 -2.07 16.98
C ARG A 46 -6.22 -1.14 18.04
N TRP A 47 -5.13 -0.44 17.68
CA TRP A 47 -4.43 0.49 18.54
C TRP A 47 -4.83 1.95 18.32
N LEU A 48 -5.74 2.21 17.36
CA LEU A 48 -6.22 3.54 17.00
C LEU A 48 -7.77 3.62 17.08
N PRO A 49 -8.35 3.44 18.28
CA PRO A 49 -9.81 3.32 18.42
C PRO A 49 -10.59 4.61 18.15
N ARG A 50 -9.91 5.77 18.09
CA ARG A 50 -10.53 7.09 17.93
C ARG A 50 -10.41 7.69 16.54
N THR A 51 -9.75 7.00 15.62
CA THR A 51 -9.52 7.51 14.27
C THR A 51 -9.46 6.38 13.25
N ASP A 52 -9.66 6.72 12.00
CA ASP A 52 -9.40 5.84 10.87
C ASP A 52 -8.18 6.31 10.07
N PHE A 53 -7.70 5.44 9.19
CA PHE A 53 -6.51 5.74 8.39
C PHE A 53 -6.75 6.80 7.31
N GLN A 54 -7.98 6.97 6.85
CA GLN A 54 -8.29 8.02 5.89
C GLN A 54 -8.15 9.39 6.54
N THR A 55 -8.68 9.54 7.76
CA THR A 55 -8.52 10.76 8.56
C THR A 55 -7.04 11.06 8.84
N ILE A 56 -6.24 10.05 9.22
CA ILE A 56 -4.80 10.25 9.42
C ILE A 56 -4.14 10.72 8.12
N ARG A 57 -4.43 10.05 7.00
CA ARG A 57 -3.86 10.42 5.72
C ARG A 57 -4.24 11.83 5.30
N GLN A 58 -5.52 12.17 5.41
CA GLN A 58 -5.98 13.53 5.10
C GLN A 58 -5.23 14.58 5.92
N ARG A 59 -5.05 14.36 7.20
CA ARG A 59 -4.29 15.27 8.07
C ARG A 59 -2.82 15.39 7.70
N VAL A 60 -2.21 14.28 7.27
CA VAL A 60 -0.84 14.32 6.73
C VAL A 60 -0.81 15.08 5.39
N ASP A 61 -1.80 14.87 4.51
CA ASP A 61 -1.94 15.58 3.23
C ASP A 61 -2.11 17.10 3.41
N GLU A 62 -2.74 17.53 4.52
CA GLU A 62 -2.92 18.93 4.89
C GLU A 62 -1.66 19.53 5.55
N HIS A 63 -0.87 18.69 6.24
CA HIS A 63 0.31 19.11 6.97
C HIS A 63 1.55 19.22 6.08
N LEU A 64 1.76 18.26 5.19
CA LEU A 64 2.95 18.20 4.36
C LEU A 64 2.85 19.15 3.15
N PRO A 65 3.91 19.93 2.87
CA PRO A 65 3.96 20.72 1.65
C PRO A 65 4.01 19.80 0.44
N LYS A 66 3.23 20.15 -0.61
CA LYS A 66 3.22 19.41 -1.87
C LYS A 66 4.17 20.06 -2.87
N HIS A 67 5.19 19.34 -3.25
CA HIS A 67 6.13 19.70 -4.31
C HIS A 67 5.95 18.76 -5.52
N PRO A 68 6.51 19.10 -6.68
CA PRO A 68 6.55 18.17 -7.81
C PRO A 68 7.17 16.83 -7.39
N SER A 69 6.54 15.72 -7.77
CA SER A 69 6.99 14.38 -7.39
C SER A 69 8.43 14.12 -7.84
N ILE A 70 9.21 13.48 -6.98
CA ILE A 70 10.57 13.04 -7.25
C ILE A 70 10.53 11.63 -7.85
N PRO A 71 11.27 11.33 -8.92
CA PRO A 71 11.33 9.96 -9.44
C PRO A 71 11.77 8.96 -8.36
N THR A 72 11.11 7.81 -8.29
CA THR A 72 11.42 6.75 -7.33
C THR A 72 12.81 6.14 -7.49
N THR A 73 13.51 6.44 -8.59
CA THR A 73 14.91 6.07 -8.83
C THR A 73 15.90 6.92 -8.04
N VAL A 74 15.48 8.10 -7.56
CA VAL A 74 16.30 8.98 -6.73
C VAL A 74 16.37 8.40 -5.32
N ASP A 75 17.57 8.31 -4.77
CA ASP A 75 17.74 7.84 -3.39
C ASP A 75 17.47 8.99 -2.43
N LEU A 76 16.42 8.84 -1.61
CA LEU A 76 16.03 9.84 -0.62
C LEU A 76 16.63 9.46 0.74
N PRO A 77 17.36 10.38 1.41
CA PRO A 77 17.89 10.12 2.74
C PRO A 77 16.75 10.09 3.77
N LEU A 78 17.02 9.48 4.91
CA LEU A 78 16.16 9.59 6.09
C LEU A 78 16.44 10.91 6.80
N SER A 79 15.40 11.63 7.23
CA SER A 79 15.51 12.77 8.13
C SER A 79 16.08 12.31 9.49
N ASP A 80 16.53 13.25 10.30
CA ASP A 80 16.99 12.92 11.64
C ASP A 80 15.84 12.43 12.52
N GLY A 81 14.61 12.93 12.34
CA GLY A 81 13.40 12.41 12.98
C GLY A 81 13.15 10.95 12.61
N ALA A 82 13.14 10.63 11.32
CA ALA A 82 12.98 9.27 10.85
C ALA A 82 14.06 8.30 11.35
N LYS A 83 15.32 8.77 11.45
CA LYS A 83 16.41 7.97 12.04
C LYS A 83 16.17 7.67 13.52
N ARG A 84 15.67 8.66 14.29
CA ARG A 84 15.31 8.43 15.70
C ARG A 84 14.16 7.46 15.85
N VAL A 85 13.11 7.55 15.03
CA VAL A 85 12.01 6.57 14.98
C VAL A 85 12.52 5.15 14.78
N LEU A 86 13.44 4.95 13.82
CA LEU A 86 14.01 3.62 13.55
C LEU A 86 14.88 3.12 14.73
N LYS A 87 15.57 4.04 15.42
CA LYS A 87 16.32 3.71 16.62
C LYS A 87 15.39 3.30 17.76
N TYR A 88 14.35 4.09 18.05
CA TYR A 88 13.36 3.74 19.08
C TYR A 88 12.67 2.41 18.77
N ALA A 89 12.36 2.11 17.52
CA ALA A 89 11.83 0.81 17.13
C ALA A 89 12.80 -0.34 17.44
N ALA A 90 14.11 -0.11 17.33
CA ALA A 90 15.11 -1.10 17.73
C ALA A 90 15.20 -1.26 19.24
N ASP A 91 15.17 -0.13 19.98
CA ASP A 91 15.17 -0.11 21.44
C ASP A 91 13.92 -0.82 22.01
N GLU A 92 12.73 -0.61 21.40
CA GLU A 92 11.49 -1.29 21.74
C GLU A 92 11.58 -2.82 21.53
N ALA A 93 12.18 -3.24 20.42
CA ALA A 93 12.38 -4.66 20.16
C ALA A 93 13.33 -5.30 21.19
N GLU A 94 14.35 -4.56 21.65
CA GLU A 94 15.26 -5.03 22.71
C GLU A 94 14.58 -5.10 24.08
N GLN A 95 13.79 -4.09 24.45
CA GLN A 95 13.04 -4.08 25.71
C GLN A 95 12.01 -5.20 25.80
N LEU A 96 11.41 -5.55 24.65
CA LEU A 96 10.44 -6.66 24.54
C LEU A 96 11.12 -8.03 24.33
N GLU A 97 12.45 -8.08 24.33
CA GLU A 97 13.24 -9.29 24.05
C GLU A 97 12.93 -9.93 22.69
N HIS A 98 12.49 -9.11 21.71
CA HIS A 98 12.19 -9.57 20.38
C HIS A 98 13.44 -9.60 19.50
N ARG A 99 13.68 -10.75 18.85
CA ARG A 99 14.84 -10.94 17.96
C ARG A 99 14.79 -10.04 16.73
N HIS A 100 13.59 -9.78 16.20
CA HIS A 100 13.36 -9.02 14.98
C HIS A 100 12.54 -7.77 15.23
N ILE A 101 12.84 -6.72 14.46
CA ILE A 101 12.11 -5.45 14.49
C ILE A 101 10.93 -5.55 13.51
N GLY A 102 9.71 -5.60 14.04
CA GLY A 102 8.46 -5.67 13.29
C GLY A 102 7.80 -4.31 13.11
N THR A 103 6.66 -4.32 12.45
CA THR A 103 5.82 -3.12 12.25
C THR A 103 5.26 -2.55 13.55
N GLU A 104 5.04 -3.40 14.54
CA GLU A 104 4.64 -3.06 15.91
C GLU A 104 5.69 -2.20 16.61
N HIS A 105 6.96 -2.53 16.45
CA HIS A 105 8.07 -1.74 17.01
C HIS A 105 8.23 -0.41 16.29
N LEU A 106 8.01 -0.37 14.96
CA LEU A 106 7.99 0.88 14.21
C LEU A 106 6.85 1.80 14.67
N PHE A 107 5.69 1.22 14.99
CA PHE A 107 4.55 1.96 15.52
C PHE A 107 4.88 2.58 16.89
N LEU A 108 5.49 1.82 17.80
CA LEU A 108 5.95 2.33 19.10
C LEU A 108 7.04 3.40 18.91
N GLY A 109 8.02 3.16 18.05
CA GLY A 109 9.07 4.13 17.75
C GLY A 109 8.55 5.44 17.18
N LEU A 110 7.45 5.42 16.40
CA LEU A 110 6.77 6.66 15.96
C LEU A 110 6.13 7.40 17.12
N ILE A 111 5.51 6.69 18.09
CA ILE A 111 4.91 7.33 19.27
C ILE A 111 5.97 7.94 20.19
N ASP A 112 7.12 7.30 20.30
CA ASP A 112 8.23 7.71 21.18
C ASP A 112 9.03 8.90 20.61
N GLU A 113 8.89 9.22 19.32
CA GLU A 113 9.37 10.47 18.73
C GLU A 113 8.39 11.61 19.04
N GLU A 114 8.44 12.12 20.28
CA GLU A 114 7.39 12.98 20.87
C GLU A 114 7.11 14.27 20.11
N ASP A 115 8.11 14.85 19.49
CA ASP A 115 8.04 16.15 18.83
C ASP A 115 7.57 16.08 17.36
N CYS A 116 7.27 14.87 16.83
CA CYS A 116 6.85 14.74 15.44
C CYS A 116 5.31 14.74 15.29
N PHE A 117 4.85 15.25 14.15
CA PHE A 117 3.43 15.30 13.82
C PHE A 117 2.80 13.90 13.73
N ALA A 118 3.55 12.90 13.27
CA ALA A 118 3.10 11.51 13.24
C ALA A 118 2.75 10.99 14.64
N ALA A 119 3.59 11.27 15.67
CA ALA A 119 3.29 10.89 17.05
C ALA A 119 2.04 11.58 17.58
N GLN A 120 1.86 12.87 17.27
CA GLN A 120 0.66 13.60 17.63
C GLN A 120 -0.59 12.92 17.07
N LEU A 121 -0.61 12.57 15.78
CA LEU A 121 -1.73 11.89 15.13
C LEU A 121 -2.05 10.54 15.78
N LEU A 122 -1.03 9.76 16.12
CA LEU A 122 -1.19 8.45 16.77
C LEU A 122 -1.79 8.61 18.17
N ARG A 123 -1.32 9.57 18.97
CA ARG A 123 -1.86 9.84 20.33
C ARG A 123 -3.30 10.33 20.27
N GLU A 124 -3.62 11.26 19.37
CA GLU A 124 -4.99 11.73 19.16
C GLU A 124 -5.91 10.60 18.68
N GLY A 125 -5.39 9.68 17.87
CA GLY A 125 -6.05 8.45 17.43
C GLY A 125 -6.31 7.46 18.57
N GLY A 126 -5.77 7.71 19.76
CA GLY A 126 -5.99 6.92 20.96
C GLY A 126 -4.96 5.80 21.14
N ALA A 127 -3.79 5.89 20.50
CA ALA A 127 -2.70 4.96 20.74
C ALA A 127 -2.22 5.08 22.20
N ASP A 128 -2.23 3.95 22.91
CA ASP A 128 -1.67 3.82 24.26
C ASP A 128 -0.43 2.91 24.20
N PRO A 129 0.78 3.47 24.27
CA PRO A 129 2.01 2.68 24.16
C PRO A 129 2.16 1.66 25.29
N THR A 130 1.64 1.94 26.50
CA THR A 130 1.70 1.03 27.63
C THR A 130 0.87 -0.23 27.38
N SER A 131 -0.36 -0.06 26.91
CA SER A 131 -1.24 -1.16 26.55
C SER A 131 -0.67 -1.97 25.38
N ILE A 132 -0.07 -1.30 24.39
CA ILE A 132 0.53 -1.95 23.22
C ILE A 132 1.72 -2.82 23.66
N ARG A 133 2.65 -2.29 24.49
CA ARG A 133 3.79 -3.04 25.02
C ARG A 133 3.34 -4.27 25.81
N SER A 134 2.33 -4.12 26.66
CA SER A 134 1.77 -5.27 27.41
C SER A 134 1.22 -6.36 26.49
N GLN A 135 0.45 -5.99 25.45
CA GLN A 135 -0.09 -6.93 24.47
C GLN A 135 1.02 -7.66 23.68
N LEU A 136 2.13 -6.97 23.40
CA LEU A 136 3.26 -7.56 22.69
C LEU A 136 4.07 -8.49 23.59
N ALA A 137 4.28 -8.14 24.86
CA ALA A 137 4.94 -8.98 25.85
C ALA A 137 4.19 -10.30 26.07
N ASP A 138 2.85 -10.25 26.22
CA ASP A 138 2.02 -11.45 26.36
C ASP A 138 2.04 -12.36 25.11
N SER A 139 2.34 -11.79 23.95
CA SER A 139 2.45 -12.56 22.71
C SER A 139 3.80 -13.23 22.51
N SER A 140 4.85 -12.77 23.19
CA SER A 140 6.21 -13.34 23.09
C SER A 140 6.32 -14.73 23.68
N GLU A 141 5.56 -15.05 24.73
CA GLU A 141 5.48 -16.41 25.29
C GLU A 141 4.90 -17.44 24.30
N LYS A 142 4.17 -16.98 23.27
CA LYS A 142 3.54 -17.84 22.24
C LYS A 142 4.36 -17.94 20.95
N GLN A 143 5.43 -17.16 20.81
CA GLN A 143 6.24 -17.13 19.56
C GLN A 143 7.39 -18.14 19.52
N SER A 144 7.56 -19.00 20.52
CA SER A 144 8.54 -20.10 20.50
C SER A 144 8.10 -21.33 19.67
N MET A 145 7.01 -21.25 18.91
CA MET A 145 6.57 -22.35 18.05
C MET A 145 6.77 -22.00 16.55
N PRO A 146 7.55 -22.80 15.80
CA PRO A 146 7.62 -22.69 14.35
C PRO A 146 6.29 -23.19 13.76
N GLY A 147 5.46 -22.32 13.22
CA GLY A 147 4.17 -22.69 12.61
C GLY A 147 3.15 -21.57 12.48
N ILE A 148 3.40 -20.39 13.05
CA ILE A 148 2.41 -19.30 13.05
C ILE A 148 2.24 -18.63 11.68
N TYR A 149 3.18 -18.78 10.77
CA TYR A 149 3.05 -18.28 9.40
C TYR A 149 1.93 -18.99 8.61
N GLU A 150 1.66 -20.24 8.95
CA GLU A 150 0.54 -21.00 8.35
C GLU A 150 -0.80 -20.69 9.02
N SER A 151 -0.84 -20.34 10.31
CA SER A 151 -2.09 -20.08 11.01
C SER A 151 -2.73 -18.73 10.71
N PHE A 152 -1.97 -17.70 10.31
CA PHE A 152 -2.51 -16.44 9.83
C PHE A 152 -3.09 -16.57 8.42
N ARG A 153 -2.58 -17.50 7.62
CA ARG A 153 -3.11 -17.85 6.31
C ARG A 153 -4.46 -18.58 6.42
N THR A 154 -4.70 -19.31 7.52
CA THR A 154 -5.86 -20.18 7.67
C THR A 154 -6.96 -19.66 8.59
N ARG A 155 -6.69 -18.75 9.54
CA ARG A 155 -7.70 -18.33 10.54
C ARG A 155 -8.51 -17.10 10.16
N ARG A 156 -8.06 -16.25 9.26
CA ARG A 156 -8.80 -15.03 8.86
C ARG A 156 -9.56 -15.18 7.55
N PHE A 157 -9.26 -16.21 6.79
CA PHE A 157 -9.99 -16.57 5.59
C PHE A 157 -10.35 -18.05 5.72
N GLY A 158 -11.59 -18.31 6.13
CA GLY A 158 -12.11 -19.66 6.19
C GLY A 158 -11.72 -20.43 4.93
N SER A 159 -11.64 -21.74 5.04
CA SER A 159 -11.27 -22.73 4.01
C SER A 159 -12.08 -22.58 2.72
N ILE A 160 -11.90 -21.49 1.94
CA ILE A 160 -12.39 -21.33 0.59
C ILE A 160 -11.25 -21.63 -0.38
N SER A 161 -10.70 -22.83 -0.28
CA SER A 161 -9.56 -23.21 -1.11
C SER A 161 -9.94 -23.80 -2.48
N ARG A 162 -11.24 -23.84 -2.86
CA ARG A 162 -11.67 -24.46 -4.14
C ARG A 162 -12.84 -23.77 -4.84
N GLY A 163 -13.17 -22.52 -4.50
CA GLY A 163 -14.26 -21.78 -5.13
C GLY A 163 -13.80 -21.04 -6.40
N ALA A 164 -14.74 -20.78 -7.28
CA ALA A 164 -14.57 -19.84 -8.39
C ALA A 164 -15.46 -18.62 -8.16
N ILE A 165 -14.95 -17.44 -8.45
CA ILE A 165 -15.68 -16.17 -8.40
C ILE A 165 -15.97 -15.75 -9.83
N GLU A 166 -17.22 -15.40 -10.10
CA GLU A 166 -17.62 -14.90 -11.42
C GLU A 166 -17.42 -13.39 -11.48
N ILE A 167 -16.71 -12.95 -12.52
CA ILE A 167 -16.43 -11.53 -12.82
C ILE A 167 -16.58 -11.36 -14.32
N HIS A 168 -17.42 -10.45 -14.78
CA HIS A 168 -17.78 -10.25 -16.19
C HIS A 168 -18.24 -11.57 -16.87
N GLY A 169 -19.01 -12.39 -16.18
CA GLY A 169 -19.47 -13.69 -16.69
C GLY A 169 -18.36 -14.76 -16.80
N VAL A 170 -17.14 -14.48 -16.37
CA VAL A 170 -16.01 -15.40 -16.42
C VAL A 170 -15.67 -15.92 -15.02
N ARG A 171 -15.61 -17.24 -14.89
CA ARG A 171 -15.23 -17.88 -13.62
C ARG A 171 -13.71 -17.78 -13.41
N ARG A 172 -13.32 -17.19 -12.29
CA ARG A 172 -11.93 -16.97 -11.87
C ARG A 172 -11.64 -17.75 -10.59
N SER A 173 -10.42 -18.23 -10.42
CA SER A 173 -9.99 -18.85 -9.16
C SER A 173 -10.14 -17.86 -8.00
N ALA A 174 -10.86 -18.25 -6.96
CA ALA A 174 -11.05 -17.43 -5.75
C ALA A 174 -9.71 -17.06 -5.08
N GLU A 175 -8.73 -17.97 -5.11
CA GLU A 175 -7.39 -17.73 -4.58
C GLU A 175 -6.69 -16.61 -5.36
N ARG A 176 -6.67 -16.68 -6.70
CA ARG A 176 -6.04 -15.65 -7.55
C ARG A 176 -6.71 -14.28 -7.40
N VAL A 177 -8.05 -14.27 -7.32
CA VAL A 177 -8.80 -13.03 -7.11
C VAL A 177 -8.47 -12.44 -5.75
N ARG A 178 -8.45 -13.24 -4.70
CA ARG A 178 -8.07 -12.82 -3.35
C ARG A 178 -6.67 -12.21 -3.31
N ASP A 179 -5.69 -12.89 -3.89
CA ASP A 179 -4.31 -12.40 -3.94
C ASP A 179 -4.21 -11.07 -4.71
N ALA A 180 -4.98 -10.92 -5.80
CA ALA A 180 -5.03 -9.68 -6.56
C ALA A 180 -5.70 -8.54 -5.76
N VAL A 181 -6.83 -8.82 -5.10
CA VAL A 181 -7.52 -7.86 -4.22
C VAL A 181 -6.62 -7.43 -3.07
N GLN A 182 -5.90 -8.37 -2.46
CA GLN A 182 -4.96 -8.08 -1.40
C GLN A 182 -3.83 -7.15 -1.89
N ARG A 183 -3.31 -7.37 -3.10
CA ARG A 183 -2.33 -6.46 -3.72
C ARG A 183 -2.93 -5.07 -3.94
N CYS A 184 -4.15 -4.95 -4.47
CA CYS A 184 -4.81 -3.66 -4.65
C CYS A 184 -4.89 -2.88 -3.34
N HIS A 185 -5.26 -3.56 -2.25
CA HIS A 185 -5.28 -2.97 -0.92
C HIS A 185 -3.89 -2.66 -0.35
N MET A 186 -2.84 -3.33 -0.80
CA MET A 186 -1.46 -3.04 -0.40
C MET A 186 -0.88 -1.82 -1.13
N TYR A 187 -1.22 -1.63 -2.41
CA TYR A 187 -0.57 -0.64 -3.27
C TYR A 187 -1.35 0.65 -3.45
N SER A 188 -2.62 0.71 -3.02
CA SER A 188 -3.43 1.92 -3.15
C SER A 188 -4.44 2.09 -2.02
N TRP A 189 -4.66 3.35 -1.64
CA TRP A 189 -5.64 3.77 -0.65
C TRP A 189 -6.84 4.41 -1.29
N HIS A 190 -6.64 4.94 -2.48
CA HIS A 190 -7.61 5.73 -3.18
C HIS A 190 -7.68 5.31 -4.63
N TRP A 191 -8.90 5.14 -5.09
CA TRP A 191 -9.21 4.79 -6.47
C TRP A 191 -10.25 5.78 -6.97
N ASP A 192 -9.83 6.66 -7.87
CA ASP A 192 -10.70 7.63 -8.51
C ASP A 192 -11.38 7.02 -9.72
N LYS A 193 -12.69 7.22 -9.83
CA LYS A 193 -13.40 6.86 -11.05
C LYS A 193 -13.00 7.80 -12.18
N ARG A 194 -12.48 7.23 -13.26
CA ARG A 194 -12.07 7.99 -14.46
C ARG A 194 -12.45 7.27 -15.73
N ALA A 195 -12.71 8.07 -16.79
CA ALA A 195 -12.73 7.55 -18.14
C ALA A 195 -11.29 7.19 -18.56
N TRP A 196 -11.15 6.07 -19.25
CA TRP A 196 -9.89 5.72 -19.88
C TRP A 196 -9.65 6.66 -21.07
N THR A 197 -8.44 7.18 -21.19
CA THR A 197 -7.97 7.96 -22.34
C THR A 197 -6.63 7.40 -22.79
N ASN A 198 -6.37 7.45 -24.10
CA ASN A 198 -5.08 7.06 -24.65
C ASN A 198 -3.96 7.94 -24.04
N VAL A 199 -2.88 7.30 -23.61
CA VAL A 199 -1.76 7.97 -22.92
C VAL A 199 -0.58 8.09 -23.86
N ASP A 200 0.08 9.25 -23.85
CA ASP A 200 1.31 9.48 -24.57
C ASP A 200 2.45 8.63 -23.96
N ILE A 201 3.25 8.05 -24.83
CA ILE A 201 4.40 7.23 -24.43
C ILE A 201 5.65 7.68 -25.19
N VAL A 202 6.80 7.33 -24.64
CA VAL A 202 8.08 7.49 -25.30
C VAL A 202 8.67 6.10 -25.59
N VAL A 203 9.11 5.89 -26.80
CA VAL A 203 9.66 4.62 -27.26
C VAL A 203 11.15 4.78 -27.57
N ALA A 204 11.99 3.94 -26.95
CA ALA A 204 13.41 3.92 -27.27
C ALA A 204 13.66 3.33 -28.67
N ARG A 205 14.25 4.12 -29.59
CA ARG A 205 14.41 3.75 -31.01
C ARG A 205 15.22 2.46 -31.22
N LYS A 206 16.23 2.23 -30.38
CA LYS A 206 17.10 1.04 -30.50
C LYS A 206 16.51 -0.24 -29.95
N THR A 207 15.69 -0.13 -28.88
CA THR A 207 15.23 -1.32 -28.15
C THR A 207 13.72 -1.53 -28.23
N GLY A 208 12.97 -0.55 -28.73
CA GLY A 208 11.49 -0.57 -28.71
C GLY A 208 10.90 -0.49 -27.30
N LYS A 209 11.73 -0.25 -26.27
CA LYS A 209 11.26 -0.17 -24.89
C LYS A 209 10.38 1.05 -24.68
N VAL A 210 9.20 0.83 -24.12
CA VAL A 210 8.22 1.87 -23.81
C VAL A 210 8.53 2.50 -22.45
N SER A 211 8.36 3.82 -22.36
CA SER A 211 8.43 4.60 -21.12
C SER A 211 7.27 5.60 -21.08
N PHE A 212 6.79 5.90 -19.87
CA PHE A 212 5.82 6.96 -19.59
C PHE A 212 6.50 8.27 -19.16
N ASP A 213 7.82 8.30 -19.07
CA ASP A 213 8.58 9.52 -18.78
C ASP A 213 8.73 10.36 -20.06
N LEU A 214 7.84 11.32 -20.24
CA LEU A 214 7.80 12.17 -21.44
C LEU A 214 9.03 13.06 -21.58
N ARG A 215 9.82 13.30 -20.53
CA ARG A 215 11.08 14.06 -20.59
C ARG A 215 12.11 13.38 -21.49
N LEU A 216 12.06 12.05 -21.61
CA LEU A 216 12.94 11.33 -22.54
C LEU A 216 12.73 11.73 -24.00
N ALA A 217 11.60 12.33 -24.35
CA ALA A 217 11.32 12.81 -25.70
C ALA A 217 12.18 14.02 -26.11
N GLU A 218 12.83 14.70 -25.15
CA GLU A 218 13.79 15.78 -25.42
C GLU A 218 15.05 15.24 -26.14
N ASP A 219 15.41 13.99 -25.90
CA ASP A 219 16.46 13.26 -26.64
C ASP A 219 15.85 12.56 -27.86
N SER A 220 15.56 13.33 -28.90
CA SER A 220 14.92 12.83 -30.11
C SER A 220 15.81 11.87 -30.94
N GLU A 221 17.11 11.77 -30.66
CA GLU A 221 18.01 10.82 -31.32
C GLU A 221 17.78 9.39 -30.83
N ASN A 222 17.55 9.23 -29.53
CA ASN A 222 17.39 7.93 -28.91
C ASN A 222 15.93 7.55 -28.63
N PHE A 223 15.03 8.51 -28.58
CA PHE A 223 13.64 8.30 -28.20
C PHE A 223 12.66 8.93 -29.19
N GLU A 224 11.45 8.39 -29.21
CA GLU A 224 10.34 8.87 -30.03
C GLU A 224 9.09 9.05 -29.17
N LEU A 225 8.49 10.23 -29.23
CA LEU A 225 7.20 10.49 -28.62
C LEU A 225 6.07 9.93 -29.51
N VAL A 226 5.28 9.01 -28.98
CA VAL A 226 4.10 8.46 -29.63
C VAL A 226 2.86 8.95 -28.89
N LYS A 227 2.17 9.95 -29.47
CA LYS A 227 0.92 10.49 -28.91
C LYS A 227 -0.17 9.43 -28.90
N GLY A 228 -0.81 9.27 -27.72
CA GLY A 228 -1.84 8.25 -27.52
C GLY A 228 -1.35 6.82 -27.81
N GLY A 229 -0.05 6.57 -27.66
CA GLY A 229 0.56 5.29 -28.01
C GLY A 229 0.17 4.13 -27.08
N TRP A 230 -0.23 4.43 -25.85
CA TRP A 230 -0.77 3.44 -24.91
C TRP A 230 -2.28 3.43 -25.01
N LYS A 231 -2.85 2.43 -25.67
CA LYS A 231 -4.26 2.43 -26.10
C LYS A 231 -5.18 1.63 -25.18
N LYS A 232 -4.64 0.81 -24.30
CA LYS A 232 -5.41 -0.04 -23.39
C LYS A 232 -4.62 -0.43 -22.16
N ASP A 233 -5.35 -0.71 -21.09
CA ASP A 233 -4.83 -1.31 -19.87
C ASP A 233 -5.76 -2.43 -19.39
N HIS A 234 -5.46 -3.01 -18.24
CA HIS A 234 -6.21 -4.13 -17.72
C HIS A 234 -6.51 -3.94 -16.23
N CYS A 235 -7.69 -4.34 -15.83
CA CYS A 235 -8.01 -4.45 -14.42
C CYS A 235 -6.99 -5.30 -13.67
N LEU A 236 -6.45 -4.77 -12.59
CA LEU A 236 -5.42 -5.44 -11.78
C LEU A 236 -5.92 -6.77 -11.17
N ILE A 237 -7.24 -6.88 -10.93
CA ILE A 237 -7.87 -8.06 -10.32
C ILE A 237 -8.25 -9.12 -11.36
N CYS A 238 -9.09 -8.75 -12.32
CA CYS A 238 -9.69 -9.73 -13.25
C CYS A 238 -9.10 -9.71 -14.65
N ARG A 239 -8.20 -8.76 -14.95
CA ARG A 239 -7.60 -8.58 -16.28
C ARG A 239 -8.60 -8.17 -17.36
N TRP A 240 -9.74 -7.57 -16.97
CA TRP A 240 -10.67 -6.93 -17.90
C TRP A 240 -9.97 -5.79 -18.63
N GLU A 241 -10.11 -5.71 -19.95
CA GLU A 241 -9.49 -4.64 -20.74
C GLU A 241 -10.21 -3.31 -20.52
N LEU A 242 -9.44 -2.24 -20.41
CA LEU A 242 -9.90 -0.87 -20.35
C LEU A 242 -9.26 -0.10 -21.53
N PHE A 243 -10.08 0.57 -22.31
CA PHE A 243 -9.66 1.33 -23.48
C PHE A 243 -10.60 2.52 -23.72
N GLU A 244 -10.16 3.48 -24.50
CA GLU A 244 -10.96 4.67 -24.82
C GLU A 244 -12.20 4.28 -25.61
N SER A 245 -13.38 4.48 -25.02
CA SER A 245 -14.67 4.19 -25.64
C SER A 245 -15.74 5.16 -25.15
N GLN A 246 -16.49 5.73 -26.10
CA GLN A 246 -17.65 6.58 -25.80
C GLN A 246 -18.95 5.77 -25.72
N ASN A 247 -18.98 4.57 -26.30
CA ASN A 247 -20.18 3.77 -26.44
C ASN A 247 -20.21 2.54 -25.51
N ASP A 248 -19.07 2.24 -24.85
CA ASP A 248 -18.92 1.09 -23.98
C ASP A 248 -18.35 1.55 -22.64
N ALA A 249 -19.25 1.79 -21.68
CA ALA A 249 -18.87 2.30 -20.36
C ALA A 249 -18.07 1.26 -19.55
N ASP A 250 -18.27 -0.06 -19.80
CA ASP A 250 -17.62 -1.12 -19.06
C ASP A 250 -16.12 -1.23 -19.40
N HIS A 251 -15.75 -0.87 -20.63
CA HIS A 251 -14.35 -0.79 -21.07
C HIS A 251 -13.80 0.65 -20.99
N GLY A 252 -14.65 1.64 -21.21
CA GLY A 252 -14.24 3.06 -21.28
C GLY A 252 -14.12 3.75 -19.94
N THR A 253 -14.52 3.11 -18.82
CA THR A 253 -14.49 3.71 -17.49
C THR A 253 -13.98 2.70 -16.47
N GLY A 254 -13.16 3.18 -15.55
CA GLY A 254 -12.64 2.37 -14.44
C GLY A 254 -12.25 3.23 -13.25
N TYR A 255 -11.59 2.60 -12.32
CA TYR A 255 -11.02 3.25 -11.14
C TYR A 255 -9.51 3.15 -11.22
N THR A 256 -8.82 4.24 -10.97
CA THR A 256 -7.36 4.30 -11.01
C THR A 256 -6.78 4.93 -9.76
N ASN A 257 -5.62 4.47 -9.36
CA ASN A 257 -4.78 5.05 -8.31
C ASN A 257 -3.68 5.96 -8.88
N GLY A 258 -3.75 6.26 -10.19
CA GLY A 258 -2.73 7.00 -10.93
C GLY A 258 -1.71 6.13 -11.66
N HIS A 259 -1.61 4.83 -11.34
CA HIS A 259 -0.70 3.86 -11.97
C HIS A 259 -1.43 2.62 -12.49
N ASP A 260 -2.30 2.07 -11.67
CA ASP A 260 -3.04 0.86 -11.95
C ASP A 260 -4.52 1.14 -12.20
N TRP A 261 -5.20 0.17 -12.80
CA TRP A 261 -6.62 0.28 -13.09
C TRP A 261 -7.41 -0.88 -12.49
N MET A 262 -8.62 -0.58 -12.05
CA MET A 262 -9.62 -1.54 -11.61
C MET A 262 -10.92 -1.31 -12.37
N CYS A 263 -11.54 -2.37 -12.91
CA CYS A 263 -12.84 -2.24 -13.56
C CYS A 263 -13.95 -1.98 -12.53
N ALA A 264 -15.08 -1.45 -12.98
CA ALA A 264 -16.20 -1.08 -12.12
C ALA A 264 -16.74 -2.28 -11.30
N GLU A 265 -16.83 -3.46 -11.92
CA GLU A 265 -17.32 -4.67 -11.24
C GLU A 265 -16.38 -5.12 -10.11
N CYS A 266 -15.06 -5.11 -10.34
CA CYS A 266 -14.10 -5.46 -9.28
C CYS A 266 -14.08 -4.42 -8.16
N TYR A 267 -14.21 -3.14 -8.49
CA TYR A 267 -14.31 -2.09 -7.50
C TYR A 267 -15.53 -2.29 -6.60
N ALA A 268 -16.72 -2.43 -7.19
CA ALA A 268 -17.95 -2.66 -6.45
C ALA A 268 -17.90 -3.95 -5.60
N LYS A 269 -17.41 -5.07 -6.16
CA LYS A 269 -17.37 -6.35 -5.43
C LYS A 269 -16.36 -6.40 -4.30
N PHE A 270 -15.17 -5.81 -4.47
CA PHE A 270 -14.04 -6.09 -3.59
C PHE A 270 -13.50 -4.86 -2.87
N TRP A 271 -13.69 -3.67 -3.44
CA TRP A 271 -13.23 -2.45 -2.79
C TRP A 271 -14.29 -1.84 -1.88
N GLU A 272 -15.52 -1.74 -2.37
CA GLU A 272 -16.66 -1.26 -1.55
C GLU A 272 -17.09 -2.30 -0.50
N HIS A 273 -16.76 -3.57 -0.71
CA HIS A 273 -17.05 -4.66 0.22
C HIS A 273 -15.77 -5.36 0.69
N PRO A 274 -14.98 -4.74 1.58
CA PRO A 274 -13.71 -5.31 2.06
C PRO A 274 -13.88 -6.64 2.79
N ASP A 275 -15.08 -6.93 3.29
CA ASP A 275 -15.43 -8.18 3.97
C ASP A 275 -15.86 -9.31 3.03
N PHE A 276 -15.83 -9.11 1.71
CA PHE A 276 -16.23 -10.10 0.72
C PHE A 276 -15.60 -11.49 0.96
N PHE A 277 -14.35 -11.53 1.37
CA PHE A 277 -13.65 -12.78 1.68
C PHE A 277 -13.72 -13.20 3.16
N SER A 278 -14.36 -12.39 4.03
CA SER A 278 -14.46 -12.64 5.48
C SER A 278 -15.78 -13.31 5.85
N SER A 279 -16.83 -13.06 5.10
CA SER A 279 -18.12 -13.74 5.27
C SER A 279 -18.02 -15.16 4.72
N SER A 280 -18.37 -16.14 5.54
CA SER A 280 -18.57 -17.52 5.10
C SER A 280 -19.60 -17.56 3.97
N TYR A 281 -19.18 -18.01 2.82
CA TYR A 281 -19.99 -18.14 1.60
C TYR A 281 -20.99 -19.30 1.71
N SER A 282 -21.80 -19.30 2.77
CA SER A 282 -22.84 -20.33 2.99
C SER A 282 -24.23 -19.89 2.54
N ASP A 283 -24.44 -18.62 2.13
CA ASP A 283 -25.80 -18.11 1.90
C ASP A 283 -26.04 -17.49 0.52
N ILE A 284 -25.25 -17.83 -0.50
CA ILE A 284 -25.57 -17.45 -1.88
C ILE A 284 -25.51 -18.70 -2.77
N THR A 285 -26.57 -19.50 -2.70
CA THR A 285 -26.99 -20.44 -3.74
C THR A 285 -28.31 -19.97 -4.35
#